data_d0ea0459680749b981e1d473918739cf
#
_entry.id   d0ea0459680749b981e1d473918739cf
#
_cell.length_a   1.000
_cell.length_b   1.000
_cell.length_c   1.000
_cell.angle_alpha   90.00
_cell.angle_beta   90.00
_cell.angle_gamma   90.00
#
_symmetry.space_group_name_H-M   'P 1'
#
loop_
_entity.id
_entity.type
_entity.pdbx_description
1 polymer ?
#
loop_
_entity_poly.entity_id
_entity_poly.type
_entity_poly.pdbx_seq_one_letter_code
_entity_poly.pdbx_strand_id
1 'polypeptide(L)'
;MITLHEMAETDEGWLDVVQSLIRVIPLEDPLGPAVITLLLDECPLPTKDALQKLTEILNLNGEVACQDSGHPAKHRNTSAVLGCLAEKLAGPASIGLLSPGILEYLLQCLKLQSHPTVMLFALIALEKFAQTSENKLTISESSISDRLVTLELWADDPDYLKRQVGFCAQWSLDNLFLKEGRQLTYEKVDLNNIRAMLNSNDVSEYLKISPHGLEARCDASSFESVRCTFCVDTGVWYYEVTVVTSGVMQIGWATRDSKFLNHEGYGIGDDEYSCAYDGCRQLIWYNARSKPHVHPCWKEGDTVGFLLDLNEKQMIFFLNGNQLPPEKQVFSSTVSGFFAAASFMSYQQCEFNFGAKPFKYPPSMKFSTFNDYAFLTAEEKIILPRHRRLALLKQVSIRENCCSLCCDEVADTQLKPCGHSDLCMDCALQLETCPLCRKEIVSRIRQISHIS
;
A
#
# COMPACT_ATOMS: atom_id res chain seq x y z
N MET A 1 -24.27 2.31 6.96
CA MET A 1 -23.72 1.02 6.49
C MET A 1 -24.84 0.00 6.29
N ILE A 2 -25.57 -0.46 7.35
CA ILE A 2 -26.67 -1.46 7.22
C ILE A 2 -27.66 -1.11 6.11
N THR A 3 -28.15 0.11 6.04
CA THR A 3 -29.12 0.56 5.04
C THR A 3 -28.59 0.48 3.59
N LEU A 4 -27.30 0.79 3.36
CA LEU A 4 -26.70 0.67 2.02
C LEU A 4 -26.52 -0.78 1.61
N HIS A 5 -26.15 -1.65 2.54
CA HIS A 5 -26.07 -3.08 2.29
C HIS A 5 -27.43 -3.64 1.88
N GLU A 6 -28.49 -3.34 2.65
CA GLU A 6 -29.86 -3.76 2.37
C GLU A 6 -30.37 -3.22 1.00
N MET A 7 -30.05 -1.97 0.65
CA MET A 7 -30.39 -1.41 -0.66
C MET A 7 -29.66 -2.15 -1.80
N ALA A 8 -28.42 -2.53 -1.59
CA ALA A 8 -27.60 -3.19 -2.59
C ALA A 8 -27.82 -4.72 -2.70
N GLU A 9 -28.75 -5.32 -1.94
CA GLU A 9 -29.10 -6.74 -2.04
C GLU A 9 -29.79 -7.09 -3.37
N THR A 10 -30.43 -6.10 -4.02
CA THR A 10 -31.04 -6.28 -5.33
C THR A 10 -30.18 -5.66 -6.42
N ASP A 11 -30.24 -6.20 -7.65
CA ASP A 11 -29.50 -5.66 -8.79
C ASP A 11 -29.82 -4.18 -9.06
N GLU A 12 -31.10 -3.79 -8.95
CA GLU A 12 -31.56 -2.41 -9.17
C GLU A 12 -31.03 -1.49 -8.07
N GLY A 13 -31.12 -1.88 -6.79
CA GLY A 13 -30.60 -1.11 -5.68
C GLY A 13 -29.07 -0.99 -5.72
N TRP A 14 -28.36 -2.06 -6.10
CA TRP A 14 -26.91 -2.02 -6.30
C TRP A 14 -26.52 -1.02 -7.39
N LEU A 15 -27.23 -1.03 -8.53
CA LEU A 15 -27.01 -0.08 -9.63
C LEU A 15 -27.29 1.37 -9.20
N ASP A 16 -28.34 1.61 -8.41
CA ASP A 16 -28.66 2.93 -7.88
C ASP A 16 -27.58 3.45 -6.92
N VAL A 17 -27.03 2.60 -6.06
CA VAL A 17 -25.89 2.93 -5.18
C VAL A 17 -24.67 3.34 -6.00
N VAL A 18 -24.27 2.51 -6.98
CA VAL A 18 -23.08 2.79 -7.82
C VAL A 18 -23.26 4.09 -8.61
N GLN A 19 -24.40 4.29 -9.25
CA GLN A 19 -24.66 5.52 -10.01
C GLN A 19 -24.70 6.76 -9.11
N SER A 20 -25.20 6.62 -7.89
CA SER A 20 -25.23 7.71 -6.92
C SER A 20 -23.81 8.07 -6.48
N LEU A 21 -22.95 7.10 -6.18
CA LEU A 21 -21.53 7.33 -5.85
C LEU A 21 -20.81 8.08 -6.97
N ILE A 22 -21.05 7.70 -8.23
CA ILE A 22 -20.42 8.37 -9.39
C ILE A 22 -20.88 9.84 -9.48
N ARG A 23 -22.13 10.16 -9.14
CA ARG A 23 -22.70 11.50 -9.32
C ARG A 23 -22.48 12.46 -8.15
N VAL A 24 -22.51 11.97 -6.89
CA VAL A 24 -22.58 12.85 -5.72
C VAL A 24 -21.25 13.19 -5.09
N ILE A 25 -20.20 12.38 -5.29
CA ILE A 25 -18.90 12.61 -4.65
C ILE A 25 -18.17 13.75 -5.38
N PRO A 26 -17.92 14.90 -4.70
CA PRO A 26 -17.28 16.06 -5.33
C PRO A 26 -15.78 15.83 -5.58
N LEU A 27 -15.22 16.54 -6.56
CA LEU A 27 -13.81 16.38 -6.95
C LEU A 27 -12.86 16.83 -5.84
N GLU A 28 -13.24 17.86 -5.11
CA GLU A 28 -12.44 18.52 -4.07
C GLU A 28 -12.40 17.74 -2.76
N ASP A 29 -13.24 16.70 -2.60
CA ASP A 29 -13.21 15.87 -1.39
C ASP A 29 -12.01 14.91 -1.43
N PRO A 30 -10.99 15.10 -0.56
CA PRO A 30 -9.78 14.28 -0.55
C PRO A 30 -10.06 12.84 -0.11
N LEU A 31 -11.17 12.60 0.61
CA LEU A 31 -11.59 11.28 1.06
C LEU A 31 -12.57 10.61 0.08
N GLY A 32 -13.09 11.36 -0.90
CA GLY A 32 -14.13 10.89 -1.81
C GLY A 32 -13.85 9.54 -2.45
N PRO A 33 -12.68 9.30 -3.06
CA PRO A 33 -12.34 8.00 -3.62
C PRO A 33 -12.28 6.87 -2.59
N ALA A 34 -11.73 7.14 -1.40
CA ALA A 34 -11.69 6.16 -0.31
C ALA A 34 -13.09 5.82 0.20
N VAL A 35 -14.00 6.81 0.24
CA VAL A 35 -15.43 6.59 0.56
C VAL A 35 -16.10 5.71 -0.49
N ILE A 36 -15.84 5.93 -1.79
CA ILE A 36 -16.37 5.05 -2.86
C ILE A 36 -15.92 3.60 -2.62
N THR A 37 -14.64 3.39 -2.39
CA THR A 37 -14.07 2.05 -2.16
C THR A 37 -14.69 1.40 -0.91
N LEU A 38 -14.74 2.12 0.20
CA LEU A 38 -15.29 1.61 1.47
C LEU A 38 -16.77 1.23 1.34
N LEU A 39 -17.58 2.08 0.70
CA LEU A 39 -19.02 1.82 0.53
C LEU A 39 -19.29 0.65 -0.41
N LEU A 40 -18.50 0.52 -1.49
CA LEU A 40 -18.60 -0.62 -2.39
C LEU A 40 -18.08 -1.91 -1.75
N ASP A 41 -17.11 -1.83 -0.84
CA ASP A 41 -16.62 -2.99 -0.09
C ASP A 41 -17.69 -3.58 0.82
N GLU A 42 -18.51 -2.74 1.42
CA GLU A 42 -19.63 -3.15 2.27
C GLU A 42 -20.84 -3.68 1.46
N CYS A 43 -20.91 -3.40 0.16
CA CYS A 43 -22.00 -3.89 -0.69
C CYS A 43 -21.76 -5.37 -1.07
N PRO A 44 -22.82 -6.16 -1.26
CA PRO A 44 -22.74 -7.50 -1.86
C PRO A 44 -22.03 -7.47 -3.21
N LEU A 45 -21.43 -8.59 -3.60
CA LEU A 45 -20.88 -8.73 -4.95
C LEU A 45 -22.00 -8.63 -5.99
N PRO A 46 -21.83 -7.83 -7.05
CA PRO A 46 -22.83 -7.72 -8.11
C PRO A 46 -23.02 -9.02 -8.87
N THR A 47 -24.23 -9.27 -9.33
CA THR A 47 -24.52 -10.34 -10.28
C THR A 47 -23.93 -10.02 -11.66
N LYS A 48 -23.84 -11.03 -12.54
CA LYS A 48 -23.42 -10.81 -13.94
C LYS A 48 -24.37 -9.88 -14.68
N ASP A 49 -25.66 -9.98 -14.39
CA ASP A 49 -26.70 -9.15 -15.00
C ASP A 49 -26.58 -7.69 -14.55
N ALA A 50 -26.30 -7.46 -13.26
CA ALA A 50 -26.04 -6.12 -12.74
C ALA A 50 -24.80 -5.49 -13.37
N LEU A 51 -23.71 -6.26 -13.56
CA LEU A 51 -22.49 -5.79 -14.23
C LEU A 51 -22.75 -5.45 -15.71
N GLN A 52 -23.51 -6.29 -16.42
CA GLN A 52 -23.86 -6.02 -17.81
C GLN A 52 -24.69 -4.74 -17.91
N LYS A 53 -25.73 -4.60 -17.09
CA LYS A 53 -26.55 -3.38 -17.02
C LYS A 53 -25.70 -2.15 -16.68
N LEU A 54 -24.75 -2.26 -15.74
CA LEU A 54 -23.86 -1.16 -15.42
C LEU A 54 -23.02 -0.74 -16.64
N THR A 55 -22.45 -1.68 -17.38
CA THR A 55 -21.67 -1.36 -18.58
C THR A 55 -22.53 -0.71 -19.68
N GLU A 56 -23.77 -1.15 -19.85
CA GLU A 56 -24.75 -0.55 -20.78
C GLU A 56 -25.14 0.88 -20.34
N ILE A 57 -25.42 1.10 -19.06
CA ILE A 57 -25.77 2.42 -18.49
C ILE A 57 -24.62 3.40 -18.62
N LEU A 58 -23.40 2.99 -18.28
CA LEU A 58 -22.24 3.85 -18.37
C LEU A 58 -21.81 4.09 -19.81
N ASN A 59 -22.08 3.14 -20.70
CA ASN A 59 -21.79 3.19 -22.16
C ASN A 59 -20.38 3.78 -22.45
N LEU A 60 -19.39 3.30 -21.69
CA LEU A 60 -18.03 3.86 -21.73
C LEU A 60 -17.32 3.48 -23.02
N ASN A 61 -16.73 4.48 -23.63
CA ASN A 61 -15.83 4.37 -24.78
C ASN A 61 -14.89 5.58 -24.86
N GLY A 62 -13.98 5.60 -25.83
CA GLY A 62 -13.02 6.71 -25.96
C GLY A 62 -13.69 8.06 -26.27
N GLU A 63 -14.82 8.09 -26.93
CA GLU A 63 -15.54 9.34 -27.26
C GLU A 63 -16.13 9.99 -26.00
N VAL A 64 -16.71 9.20 -25.10
CA VAL A 64 -17.28 9.68 -23.82
C VAL A 64 -16.22 10.38 -22.98
N ALA A 65 -15.01 9.82 -22.90
CA ALA A 65 -13.90 10.45 -22.16
C ALA A 65 -13.49 11.81 -22.78
N CYS A 66 -13.64 11.99 -24.09
CA CYS A 66 -13.29 13.22 -24.78
C CYS A 66 -14.40 14.28 -24.74
N GLN A 67 -15.67 13.86 -24.87
CA GLN A 67 -16.83 14.77 -24.99
C GLN A 67 -17.21 15.40 -23.65
N ASP A 68 -17.04 14.67 -22.52
CA ASP A 68 -17.49 15.08 -21.19
C ASP A 68 -16.34 15.65 -20.33
N SER A 69 -15.31 16.21 -20.96
CA SER A 69 -14.13 16.76 -20.27
C SER A 69 -14.43 17.88 -19.24
N GLY A 70 -15.65 18.44 -19.27
CA GLY A 70 -16.14 19.42 -18.30
C GLY A 70 -16.57 18.85 -16.94
N HIS A 71 -16.58 17.51 -16.77
CA HIS A 71 -17.05 16.87 -15.54
C HIS A 71 -15.98 15.92 -14.93
N PRO A 72 -14.83 16.43 -14.48
CA PRO A 72 -13.74 15.60 -13.99
C PRO A 72 -14.12 14.73 -12.77
N ALA A 73 -15.03 15.21 -11.90
CA ALA A 73 -15.52 14.42 -10.76
C ALA A 73 -16.17 13.11 -11.21
N LYS A 74 -17.02 13.16 -12.24
CA LYS A 74 -17.69 11.97 -12.79
C LYS A 74 -16.68 10.97 -13.33
N HIS A 75 -15.71 11.42 -14.10
CA HIS A 75 -14.66 10.54 -14.65
C HIS A 75 -13.77 9.93 -13.58
N ARG A 76 -13.36 10.73 -12.56
CA ARG A 76 -12.61 10.26 -11.41
C ARG A 76 -13.40 9.18 -10.66
N ASN A 77 -14.67 9.45 -10.35
CA ASN A 77 -15.53 8.53 -9.61
C ASN A 77 -15.81 7.25 -10.39
N THR A 78 -16.07 7.35 -11.71
CA THR A 78 -16.24 6.19 -12.60
C THR A 78 -14.99 5.32 -12.59
N SER A 79 -13.81 5.91 -12.70
CA SER A 79 -12.54 5.18 -12.67
C SER A 79 -12.29 4.52 -11.31
N ALA A 80 -12.63 5.20 -10.19
CA ALA A 80 -12.53 4.65 -8.84
C ALA A 80 -13.47 3.43 -8.66
N VAL A 81 -14.73 3.52 -9.15
CA VAL A 81 -15.68 2.41 -9.15
C VAL A 81 -15.17 1.24 -9.97
N LEU A 82 -14.68 1.48 -11.20
CA LEU A 82 -14.13 0.43 -12.05
C LEU A 82 -12.93 -0.27 -11.40
N GLY A 83 -12.04 0.50 -10.78
CA GLY A 83 -10.89 -0.05 -10.05
C GLY A 83 -11.31 -0.92 -8.86
N CYS A 84 -12.28 -0.46 -8.06
CA CYS A 84 -12.81 -1.23 -6.94
C CYS A 84 -13.46 -2.54 -7.41
N LEU A 85 -14.26 -2.48 -8.47
CA LEU A 85 -14.88 -3.69 -9.05
C LEU A 85 -13.84 -4.65 -9.63
N ALA A 86 -12.80 -4.15 -10.30
CA ALA A 86 -11.72 -4.97 -10.83
C ALA A 86 -11.00 -5.77 -9.73
N GLU A 87 -10.78 -5.14 -8.56
CA GLU A 87 -10.17 -5.77 -7.39
C GLU A 87 -11.09 -6.83 -6.75
N LYS A 88 -12.38 -6.48 -6.55
CA LYS A 88 -13.35 -7.37 -5.91
C LYS A 88 -13.71 -8.60 -6.74
N LEU A 89 -13.80 -8.45 -8.04
CA LEU A 89 -14.38 -9.47 -8.93
C LEU A 89 -13.40 -10.54 -9.35
N ALA A 90 -12.12 -10.40 -9.26
CA ALA A 90 -11.06 -11.33 -9.66
C ALA A 90 -11.43 -12.38 -10.77
N GLY A 91 -10.48 -12.83 -11.57
CA GLY A 91 -10.69 -13.89 -12.56
C GLY A 91 -11.73 -13.54 -13.66
N PRO A 92 -12.60 -14.50 -14.06
CA PRO A 92 -13.48 -14.34 -15.24
C PRO A 92 -14.43 -13.13 -15.20
N ALA A 93 -14.89 -12.74 -14.03
CA ALA A 93 -15.78 -11.59 -13.88
C ALA A 93 -15.02 -10.26 -14.14
N SER A 94 -13.78 -10.15 -13.66
CA SER A 94 -12.91 -9.00 -13.95
C SER A 94 -12.56 -8.93 -15.46
N ILE A 95 -12.33 -10.09 -16.11
CA ILE A 95 -12.08 -10.15 -17.55
C ILE A 95 -13.31 -9.67 -18.32
N GLY A 96 -14.49 -10.13 -17.95
CA GLY A 96 -15.75 -9.71 -18.58
C GLY A 96 -16.06 -8.22 -18.40
N LEU A 97 -15.63 -7.63 -17.29
CA LEU A 97 -15.81 -6.19 -17.03
C LEU A 97 -14.89 -5.34 -17.92
N LEU A 98 -13.64 -5.75 -18.15
CA LEU A 98 -12.70 -5.00 -19.00
C LEU A 98 -13.03 -5.16 -20.48
N SER A 99 -14.17 -4.62 -20.90
CA SER A 99 -14.53 -4.57 -22.35
C SER A 99 -13.55 -3.66 -23.13
N PRO A 100 -13.46 -3.83 -24.47
CA PRO A 100 -12.66 -2.92 -25.31
C PRO A 100 -13.04 -1.44 -25.13
N GLY A 101 -14.32 -1.13 -24.94
CA GLY A 101 -14.81 0.23 -24.70
C GLY A 101 -14.31 0.80 -23.37
N ILE A 102 -14.34 0.00 -22.29
CA ILE A 102 -13.84 0.41 -20.97
C ILE A 102 -12.33 0.61 -21.01
N LEU A 103 -11.59 -0.28 -21.67
CA LEU A 103 -10.14 -0.11 -21.84
C LEU A 103 -9.82 1.18 -22.61
N GLU A 104 -10.50 1.42 -23.71
CA GLU A 104 -10.33 2.65 -24.50
C GLU A 104 -10.67 3.90 -23.68
N TYR A 105 -11.78 3.88 -22.92
CA TYR A 105 -12.17 4.96 -22.00
C TYR A 105 -11.06 5.28 -20.99
N LEU A 106 -10.54 4.28 -20.28
CA LEU A 106 -9.47 4.46 -19.30
C LEU A 106 -8.19 4.99 -19.95
N LEU A 107 -7.82 4.48 -21.12
CA LEU A 107 -6.67 4.98 -21.87
C LEU A 107 -6.88 6.44 -22.33
N GLN A 108 -8.07 6.85 -22.72
CA GLN A 108 -8.34 8.25 -23.09
C GLN A 108 -8.25 9.18 -21.87
N CYS A 109 -8.67 8.72 -20.68
CA CYS A 109 -8.50 9.46 -19.43
C CYS A 109 -7.03 9.76 -19.08
N LEU A 110 -6.06 8.99 -19.62
CA LEU A 110 -4.62 9.21 -19.43
C LEU A 110 -3.99 10.24 -20.39
N LYS A 111 -4.79 10.99 -21.17
CA LYS A 111 -4.26 12.04 -22.03
C LYS A 111 -3.85 13.27 -21.20
N LEU A 112 -2.77 13.95 -21.63
CA LEU A 112 -2.21 15.12 -20.93
C LEU A 112 -3.20 16.29 -20.75
N GLN A 113 -4.29 16.34 -21.51
CA GLN A 113 -5.34 17.35 -21.39
C GLN A 113 -6.36 17.02 -20.30
N SER A 114 -6.36 15.79 -19.79
CA SER A 114 -7.27 15.36 -18.72
C SER A 114 -6.85 15.98 -17.37
N HIS A 115 -7.80 16.11 -16.46
CA HIS A 115 -7.49 16.55 -15.09
C HIS A 115 -6.58 15.52 -14.40
N PRO A 116 -5.51 15.92 -13.68
CA PRO A 116 -4.56 14.98 -13.08
C PRO A 116 -5.22 13.92 -12.17
N THR A 117 -6.26 14.29 -11.42
CA THR A 117 -7.00 13.34 -10.58
C THR A 117 -7.73 12.27 -11.41
N VAL A 118 -8.25 12.63 -12.59
CA VAL A 118 -8.89 11.66 -13.51
C VAL A 118 -7.83 10.70 -14.04
N MET A 119 -6.66 11.21 -14.44
CA MET A 119 -5.53 10.40 -14.89
C MET A 119 -5.08 9.42 -13.82
N LEU A 120 -4.95 9.89 -12.57
CA LEU A 120 -4.56 9.08 -11.42
C LEU A 120 -5.49 7.88 -11.23
N PHE A 121 -6.81 8.13 -11.15
CA PHE A 121 -7.77 7.05 -10.89
C PHE A 121 -7.97 6.12 -12.09
N ALA A 122 -7.83 6.61 -13.32
CA ALA A 122 -7.79 5.76 -14.51
C ALA A 122 -6.58 4.83 -14.50
N LEU A 123 -5.40 5.34 -14.10
CA LEU A 123 -4.20 4.53 -13.95
C LEU A 123 -4.34 3.47 -12.86
N ILE A 124 -4.85 3.86 -11.67
CA ILE A 124 -5.11 2.92 -10.57
C ILE A 124 -6.13 1.85 -11.00
N ALA A 125 -7.17 2.20 -11.75
CA ALA A 125 -8.12 1.21 -12.28
C ALA A 125 -7.42 0.21 -13.22
N LEU A 126 -6.56 0.66 -14.13
CA LEU A 126 -5.78 -0.21 -15.01
C LEU A 126 -4.82 -1.12 -14.23
N GLU A 127 -4.18 -0.62 -13.17
CA GLU A 127 -3.35 -1.43 -12.28
C GLU A 127 -4.17 -2.54 -11.59
N LYS A 128 -5.38 -2.23 -11.12
CA LYS A 128 -6.27 -3.19 -10.47
C LYS A 128 -6.80 -4.24 -11.46
N PHE A 129 -7.16 -3.85 -12.66
CA PHE A 129 -7.48 -4.80 -13.73
C PHE A 129 -6.29 -5.73 -14.07
N ALA A 130 -5.06 -5.20 -14.05
CA ALA A 130 -3.85 -5.96 -14.34
C ALA A 130 -3.45 -6.99 -13.26
N GLN A 131 -4.19 -7.09 -12.17
CA GLN A 131 -4.04 -8.20 -11.20
C GLN A 131 -4.50 -9.53 -11.80
N THR A 132 -5.38 -9.53 -12.79
CA THR A 132 -5.76 -10.70 -13.57
C THR A 132 -4.84 -10.82 -14.79
N SER A 133 -4.24 -11.99 -15.03
CA SER A 133 -3.20 -12.20 -16.05
C SER A 133 -3.67 -11.86 -17.45
N GLU A 134 -4.89 -12.25 -17.86
CA GLU A 134 -5.48 -11.95 -19.15
C GLU A 134 -5.67 -10.44 -19.35
N ASN A 135 -6.22 -9.77 -18.36
CA ASN A 135 -6.37 -8.31 -18.40
C ASN A 135 -5.01 -7.63 -18.52
N LYS A 136 -4.00 -8.10 -17.77
CA LYS A 136 -2.64 -7.57 -17.85
C LYS A 136 -2.07 -7.68 -19.25
N LEU A 137 -2.26 -8.81 -19.93
CA LEU A 137 -1.83 -9.01 -21.34
C LEU A 137 -2.55 -8.02 -22.25
N THR A 138 -3.89 -7.97 -22.19
CA THR A 138 -4.71 -7.05 -23.01
C THR A 138 -4.31 -5.59 -22.82
N ILE A 139 -4.10 -5.15 -21.56
CA ILE A 139 -3.65 -3.78 -21.28
C ILE A 139 -2.23 -3.55 -21.81
N SER A 140 -1.31 -4.51 -21.64
CA SER A 140 0.08 -4.39 -22.10
C SER A 140 0.23 -4.33 -23.61
N GLU A 141 -0.69 -4.95 -24.37
CA GLU A 141 -0.74 -4.88 -25.84
C GLU A 141 -1.26 -3.52 -26.34
N SER A 142 -1.83 -2.70 -25.46
CA SER A 142 -2.27 -1.35 -25.79
C SER A 142 -1.13 -0.31 -25.76
N SER A 143 -1.46 0.96 -25.99
CA SER A 143 -0.50 2.08 -25.89
C SER A 143 -0.19 2.52 -24.46
N ILE A 144 -0.50 1.73 -23.43
CA ILE A 144 -0.37 2.11 -22.02
C ILE A 144 1.06 2.52 -21.66
N SER A 145 2.05 1.70 -22.00
CA SER A 145 3.45 1.96 -21.63
C SER A 145 4.00 3.24 -22.24
N ASP A 146 3.60 3.60 -23.48
CA ASP A 146 4.01 4.84 -24.12
C ASP A 146 3.44 6.07 -23.41
N ARG A 147 2.20 5.99 -22.95
CA ARG A 147 1.57 7.05 -22.17
C ARG A 147 2.24 7.21 -20.81
N LEU A 148 2.52 6.10 -20.13
CA LEU A 148 3.14 6.12 -18.80
C LEU A 148 4.55 6.69 -18.82
N VAL A 149 5.35 6.45 -19.87
CA VAL A 149 6.69 7.06 -20.03
C VAL A 149 6.61 8.59 -20.05
N THR A 150 5.54 9.17 -20.59
CA THR A 150 5.35 10.62 -20.54
C THR A 150 4.92 11.09 -19.15
N LEU A 151 4.07 10.32 -18.48
CA LEU A 151 3.53 10.67 -17.15
C LEU A 151 4.55 10.46 -16.03
N GLU A 152 5.47 9.50 -16.15
CA GLU A 152 6.51 9.29 -15.13
C GLU A 152 7.42 10.51 -14.92
N LEU A 153 7.50 11.42 -15.90
CA LEU A 153 8.24 12.68 -15.78
C LEU A 153 7.66 13.62 -14.71
N TRP A 154 6.44 13.35 -14.25
CA TRP A 154 5.79 14.12 -13.19
C TRP A 154 6.09 13.59 -11.78
N ALA A 155 6.94 12.57 -11.61
CA ALA A 155 7.23 11.98 -10.31
C ALA A 155 7.79 12.99 -9.28
N ASP A 156 8.51 14.03 -9.76
CA ASP A 156 9.06 15.11 -8.93
C ASP A 156 8.39 16.47 -9.21
N ASP A 157 7.19 16.47 -9.81
CA ASP A 157 6.48 17.72 -10.12
C ASP A 157 6.10 18.46 -8.81
N PRO A 158 6.25 19.80 -8.73
CA PRO A 158 5.85 20.59 -7.57
C PRO A 158 4.32 20.58 -7.32
N ASP A 159 3.52 20.30 -8.33
CA ASP A 159 2.08 20.06 -8.20
C ASP A 159 1.85 18.65 -7.66
N TYR A 160 1.34 18.55 -6.44
CA TYR A 160 1.14 17.28 -5.75
C TYR A 160 0.16 16.33 -6.46
N LEU A 161 -0.79 16.82 -7.24
CA LEU A 161 -1.68 15.97 -8.04
C LEU A 161 -0.93 15.33 -9.21
N LYS A 162 -0.09 16.08 -9.91
CA LYS A 162 0.77 15.55 -10.97
C LYS A 162 1.82 14.59 -10.40
N ARG A 163 2.42 14.94 -9.24
CA ARG A 163 3.38 14.09 -8.56
C ARG A 163 2.80 12.71 -8.25
N GLN A 164 1.54 12.61 -7.79
CA GLN A 164 0.86 11.33 -7.58
C GLN A 164 0.72 10.53 -8.88
N VAL A 165 0.35 11.18 -9.97
CA VAL A 165 0.28 10.54 -11.31
C VAL A 165 1.65 10.02 -11.72
N GLY A 166 2.69 10.83 -11.57
CA GLY A 166 4.07 10.47 -11.91
C GLY A 166 4.58 9.29 -11.09
N PHE A 167 4.33 9.30 -9.78
CA PHE A 167 4.67 8.18 -8.89
C PHE A 167 4.00 6.87 -9.33
N CYS A 168 2.68 6.89 -9.57
CA CYS A 168 1.96 5.70 -10.03
C CYS A 168 2.41 5.24 -11.43
N ALA A 169 2.66 6.18 -12.35
CA ALA A 169 3.16 5.85 -13.69
C ALA A 169 4.53 5.17 -13.64
N GLN A 170 5.46 5.72 -12.85
CA GLN A 170 6.79 5.14 -12.64
C GLN A 170 6.70 3.74 -12.02
N TRP A 171 5.87 3.60 -10.95
CA TRP A 171 5.67 2.31 -10.30
C TRP A 171 5.07 1.27 -11.24
N SER A 172 4.08 1.64 -12.06
CA SER A 172 3.42 0.75 -13.02
C SER A 172 4.37 0.32 -14.14
N LEU A 173 5.24 1.22 -14.63
CA LEU A 173 6.28 0.90 -15.62
C LEU A 173 7.34 -0.05 -15.06
N ASP A 174 7.67 0.06 -13.78
CA ASP A 174 8.65 -0.81 -13.16
C ASP A 174 8.07 -2.19 -12.78
N ASN A 175 6.76 -2.29 -12.50
CA ASN A 175 6.17 -3.50 -11.92
C ASN A 175 5.16 -4.25 -12.82
N LEU A 176 4.43 -3.54 -13.67
CA LEU A 176 3.30 -4.10 -14.43
C LEU A 176 3.47 -4.01 -15.95
N PHE A 177 3.69 -2.81 -16.47
CA PHE A 177 3.64 -2.49 -17.91
C PHE A 177 5.03 -2.13 -18.41
N LEU A 178 5.93 -3.12 -18.43
CA LEU A 178 7.32 -2.93 -18.80
C LEU A 178 7.42 -2.41 -20.24
N LYS A 179 8.23 -1.36 -20.44
CA LYS A 179 8.53 -0.81 -21.77
C LYS A 179 9.89 -1.30 -22.24
N GLU A 180 9.95 -1.91 -23.41
CA GLU A 180 11.19 -2.32 -24.03
C GLU A 180 12.13 -1.12 -24.23
N GLY A 181 13.41 -1.30 -23.90
CA GLY A 181 14.42 -0.25 -23.95
C GLY A 181 14.37 0.79 -22.83
N ARG A 182 13.36 0.78 -21.95
CA ARG A 182 13.34 1.62 -20.76
C ARG A 182 14.12 0.96 -19.62
N GLN A 183 15.09 1.68 -19.08
CA GLN A 183 15.80 1.27 -17.86
C GLN A 183 14.88 1.37 -16.64
N LEU A 184 14.92 0.36 -15.77
CA LEU A 184 14.14 0.37 -14.52
C LEU A 184 14.62 1.47 -13.58
N THR A 185 13.71 2.05 -12.82
CA THR A 185 14.03 3.26 -12.03
C THR A 185 15.06 2.99 -10.94
N TYR A 186 15.03 1.83 -10.28
CA TYR A 186 16.01 1.47 -9.27
C TYR A 186 17.45 1.39 -9.79
N GLU A 187 17.65 1.20 -11.10
CA GLU A 187 18.98 1.11 -11.75
C GLU A 187 19.60 2.49 -12.01
N LYS A 188 18.80 3.56 -12.00
CA LYS A 188 19.24 4.93 -12.32
C LYS A 188 19.07 5.93 -11.17
N VAL A 189 18.42 5.55 -10.07
CA VAL A 189 18.22 6.42 -8.90
C VAL A 189 19.53 6.65 -8.16
N ASP A 190 19.81 7.92 -7.79
CA ASP A 190 20.96 8.25 -6.95
C ASP A 190 20.65 8.04 -5.45
N LEU A 191 21.32 7.08 -4.84
CA LEU A 191 21.18 6.71 -3.43
C LEU A 191 22.40 7.10 -2.57
N ASN A 192 23.36 7.87 -3.11
CA ASN A 192 24.62 8.15 -2.43
C ASN A 192 24.43 8.86 -1.07
N ASN A 193 23.50 9.79 -0.98
CA ASN A 193 23.24 10.57 0.23
C ASN A 193 22.18 9.94 1.14
N ILE A 194 21.62 8.80 0.78
CA ILE A 194 20.56 8.12 1.54
C ILE A 194 21.20 7.02 2.38
N ARG A 195 21.10 7.10 3.71
CA ARG A 195 21.61 6.12 4.67
C ARG A 195 20.52 5.51 5.53
N ALA A 196 19.35 6.15 5.61
CA ALA A 196 18.12 5.63 6.21
C ALA A 196 16.97 5.82 5.23
N MET A 197 16.10 4.82 5.11
CA MET A 197 14.99 4.80 4.18
C MET A 197 13.84 3.94 4.73
N LEU A 198 12.70 3.92 4.05
CA LEU A 198 11.63 2.97 4.32
C LEU A 198 12.11 1.54 4.01
N ASN A 199 11.78 0.60 4.89
CA ASN A 199 12.29 -0.76 4.81
C ASN A 199 11.39 -1.62 3.92
N SER A 200 11.84 -1.92 2.70
CA SER A 200 11.11 -2.78 1.76
C SER A 200 10.96 -4.24 2.21
N ASN A 201 11.65 -4.65 3.30
CA ASN A 201 11.53 -5.96 3.92
C ASN A 201 10.66 -5.95 5.19
N ASP A 202 10.23 -4.76 5.65
CA ASP A 202 9.38 -4.57 6.82
C ASP A 202 8.23 -3.62 6.45
N VAL A 203 7.40 -4.07 5.53
CA VAL A 203 6.33 -3.33 4.87
C VAL A 203 5.16 -4.25 4.56
N SER A 204 3.94 -3.74 4.66
CA SER A 204 2.73 -4.44 4.22
C SER A 204 2.73 -4.69 2.71
N GLU A 205 2.06 -5.76 2.28
CA GLU A 205 2.15 -6.33 0.92
C GLU A 205 1.81 -5.34 -0.20
N TYR A 206 0.82 -4.48 0.01
CA TYR A 206 0.28 -3.60 -1.03
C TYR A 206 0.78 -2.16 -0.95
N LEU A 207 1.67 -1.83 -0.01
CA LEU A 207 2.27 -0.50 0.06
C LEU A 207 3.32 -0.34 -1.04
N LYS A 208 3.20 0.71 -1.82
CA LYS A 208 4.16 1.11 -2.84
C LYS A 208 5.23 2.01 -2.21
N ILE A 209 6.50 1.66 -2.39
CA ILE A 209 7.64 2.48 -1.97
C ILE A 209 8.37 2.94 -3.23
N SER A 210 8.74 4.23 -3.28
CA SER A 210 9.55 4.79 -4.34
C SER A 210 10.94 4.13 -4.43
N PRO A 211 11.60 4.10 -5.58
CA PRO A 211 12.93 3.52 -5.73
C PRO A 211 14.01 4.16 -4.86
N HIS A 212 13.85 5.42 -4.45
CA HIS A 212 14.76 6.09 -3.50
C HIS A 212 14.42 5.80 -2.03
N GLY A 213 13.34 5.06 -1.74
CA GLY A 213 12.98 4.62 -0.41
C GLY A 213 12.47 5.69 0.56
N LEU A 214 12.16 6.88 0.08
CA LEU A 214 11.72 8.00 0.93
C LEU A 214 10.26 8.41 0.70
N GLU A 215 9.55 7.77 -0.21
CA GLU A 215 8.15 8.09 -0.49
C GLU A 215 7.33 6.80 -0.52
N ALA A 216 6.16 6.82 0.09
CA ALA A 216 5.26 5.68 0.13
C ALA A 216 3.83 6.08 -0.23
N ARG A 217 3.12 5.14 -0.89
CA ARG A 217 1.73 5.27 -1.31
C ARG A 217 0.96 3.97 -1.15
N CYS A 218 -0.25 4.08 -0.62
CA CYS A 218 -1.22 2.98 -0.57
C CYS A 218 -2.34 3.23 -1.58
N ASP A 219 -2.62 2.26 -2.45
CA ASP A 219 -3.79 2.26 -3.34
C ASP A 219 -4.74 1.06 -3.06
N ALA A 220 -4.45 0.29 -2.02
CA ALA A 220 -5.31 -0.79 -1.54
C ALA A 220 -6.44 -0.26 -0.64
N SER A 221 -7.49 -1.05 -0.46
CA SER A 221 -8.60 -0.75 0.44
C SER A 221 -8.24 -0.92 1.93
N SER A 222 -7.21 -1.71 2.23
CA SER A 222 -6.70 -1.98 3.57
C SER A 222 -5.74 -0.90 4.08
N PHE A 223 -5.52 -0.87 5.40
CA PHE A 223 -4.44 -0.09 6.01
C PHE A 223 -3.10 -0.77 5.72
N GLU A 224 -2.17 -0.06 5.07
CA GLU A 224 -0.85 -0.57 4.72
C GLU A 224 0.22 0.18 5.50
N SER A 225 1.15 -0.54 6.13
CA SER A 225 2.11 -0.01 7.09
C SER A 225 3.55 -0.27 6.69
N VAL A 226 4.46 0.58 7.16
CA VAL A 226 5.91 0.46 6.94
C VAL A 226 6.69 1.03 8.12
N ARG A 227 7.85 0.42 8.44
CA ARG A 227 8.90 1.00 9.30
C ARG A 227 10.09 1.43 8.46
N CYS A 228 10.89 2.36 8.99
CA CYS A 228 12.18 2.69 8.40
C CYS A 228 13.24 1.61 8.67
N THR A 229 14.41 1.73 8.04
CA THR A 229 15.51 0.77 8.16
C THR A 229 16.34 0.92 9.45
N PHE A 230 16.10 1.95 10.27
CA PHE A 230 16.95 2.30 11.40
C PHE A 230 16.17 2.35 12.71
N CYS A 231 16.57 1.54 13.70
CA CYS A 231 16.02 1.50 15.05
C CYS A 231 16.84 2.39 15.99
N VAL A 232 16.16 3.16 16.85
CA VAL A 232 16.80 4.04 17.83
C VAL A 232 16.35 3.67 19.25
N ASP A 233 17.29 3.53 20.19
CA ASP A 233 17.05 3.08 21.56
C ASP A 233 17.62 4.05 22.62
N THR A 234 18.37 5.06 22.21
CA THR A 234 18.98 6.07 23.08
C THR A 234 19.03 7.44 22.40
N GLY A 235 19.06 8.52 23.17
CA GLY A 235 19.22 9.90 22.67
C GLY A 235 17.94 10.58 22.24
N VAL A 236 18.08 11.62 21.43
CA VAL A 236 17.00 12.43 20.86
C VAL A 236 17.06 12.39 19.35
N TRP A 237 15.93 12.05 18.72
CA TRP A 237 15.85 11.80 17.28
C TRP A 237 14.75 12.61 16.64
N TYR A 238 14.97 13.03 15.38
CA TYR A 238 13.99 13.82 14.64
C TYR A 238 13.96 13.42 13.16
N TYR A 239 12.75 13.39 12.58
CA TYR A 239 12.53 13.29 11.15
C TYR A 239 11.31 14.14 10.74
N GLU A 240 11.19 14.42 9.45
CA GLU A 240 10.06 15.14 8.87
C GLU A 240 9.35 14.31 7.81
N VAL A 241 8.07 14.59 7.63
CA VAL A 241 7.26 14.04 6.56
C VAL A 241 6.54 15.16 5.84
N THR A 242 6.65 15.19 4.50
CA THR A 242 5.84 16.06 3.65
C THR A 242 4.56 15.34 3.26
N VAL A 243 3.43 15.96 3.53
CA VAL A 243 2.09 15.47 3.17
C VAL A 243 1.88 15.67 1.68
N VAL A 244 1.75 14.58 0.92
CA VAL A 244 1.43 14.62 -0.52
C VAL A 244 -0.08 14.55 -0.74
N THR A 245 -0.78 13.81 0.12
CA THR A 245 -2.26 13.69 0.14
C THR A 245 -2.79 13.99 1.52
N SER A 246 -3.93 14.67 1.60
CA SER A 246 -4.51 15.18 2.85
C SER A 246 -5.46 14.22 3.57
N GLY A 247 -5.58 12.96 3.12
CA GLY A 247 -6.46 11.97 3.74
C GLY A 247 -5.86 11.27 4.96
N VAL A 248 -6.43 10.13 5.33
CA VAL A 248 -6.12 9.43 6.59
C VAL A 248 -4.79 8.68 6.50
N MET A 249 -3.83 9.11 7.29
CA MET A 249 -2.56 8.43 7.57
C MET A 249 -2.28 8.50 9.06
N GLN A 250 -1.70 7.44 9.60
CA GLN A 250 -1.18 7.39 10.97
C GLN A 250 0.35 7.36 10.88
N ILE A 251 1.02 8.45 11.24
CA ILE A 251 2.47 8.60 11.09
C ILE A 251 3.09 8.84 12.46
N GLY A 252 4.21 8.18 12.78
CA GLY A 252 4.85 8.35 14.08
C GLY A 252 5.94 7.33 14.35
N TRP A 253 5.81 6.62 15.46
CA TRP A 253 6.83 5.74 16.00
C TRP A 253 6.26 4.37 16.34
N ALA A 254 6.95 3.33 15.93
CA ALA A 254 6.60 1.95 16.25
C ALA A 254 7.82 1.15 16.68
N THR A 255 7.65 0.22 17.62
CA THR A 255 8.68 -0.76 17.97
C THR A 255 8.63 -1.96 17.03
N ARG A 256 9.56 -2.91 17.19
CA ARG A 256 9.52 -4.19 16.47
C ARG A 256 8.30 -5.04 16.83
N ASP A 257 7.76 -4.86 18.04
CA ASP A 257 6.63 -5.64 18.56
C ASP A 257 5.28 -5.16 18.02
N SER A 258 5.21 -3.94 17.48
CA SER A 258 4.03 -3.43 16.77
C SER A 258 3.75 -4.27 15.52
N LYS A 259 2.51 -4.73 15.36
CA LYS A 259 2.10 -5.63 14.27
C LYS A 259 1.40 -4.88 13.15
N PHE A 260 1.67 -5.29 11.92
CA PHE A 260 0.97 -4.80 10.74
C PHE A 260 -0.26 -5.68 10.47
N LEU A 261 -1.38 -5.35 11.13
CA LEU A 261 -2.64 -6.09 11.03
C LEU A 261 -3.58 -5.41 10.01
N ASN A 262 -3.08 -5.19 8.80
CA ASN A 262 -3.75 -4.44 7.75
C ASN A 262 -5.11 -5.04 7.33
N HIS A 263 -5.24 -6.36 7.28
CA HIS A 263 -6.51 -7.06 6.98
C HIS A 263 -7.58 -6.92 8.07
N GLU A 264 -7.21 -6.48 9.28
CA GLU A 264 -8.12 -6.14 10.37
C GLU A 264 -8.39 -4.63 10.47
N GLY A 265 -7.77 -3.82 9.59
CA GLY A 265 -7.91 -2.36 9.54
C GLY A 265 -7.10 -1.61 10.61
N TYR A 266 -6.11 -2.26 11.23
CA TYR A 266 -5.23 -1.65 12.22
C TYR A 266 -4.01 -0.99 11.59
N GLY A 267 -3.66 0.20 12.10
CA GLY A 267 -2.45 0.93 11.78
C GLY A 267 -1.53 1.11 13.00
N ILE A 268 -0.43 1.83 12.83
CA ILE A 268 0.41 2.24 13.98
C ILE A 268 -0.40 3.15 14.90
N GLY A 269 -0.23 2.97 16.22
CA GLY A 269 -1.04 3.63 17.25
C GLY A 269 -2.25 2.82 17.71
N ASP A 270 -2.58 1.72 17.00
CA ASP A 270 -3.69 0.84 17.38
C ASP A 270 -3.24 -0.31 18.29
N ASP A 271 -1.95 -0.39 18.62
CA ASP A 271 -1.39 -1.26 19.64
C ASP A 271 -0.61 -0.46 20.72
N GLU A 272 -0.18 -1.15 21.79
CA GLU A 272 0.57 -0.56 22.90
C GLU A 272 2.05 -0.32 22.58
N TYR A 273 2.54 -0.73 21.39
CA TYR A 273 3.93 -0.68 20.94
C TYR A 273 4.20 0.43 19.94
N SER A 274 3.19 1.26 19.67
CA SER A 274 3.27 2.33 18.69
C SER A 274 2.48 3.57 19.11
N CYS A 275 2.86 4.74 18.56
CA CYS A 275 2.14 5.99 18.78
C CYS A 275 2.15 6.80 17.48
N ALA A 276 0.99 7.28 17.05
CA ALA A 276 0.82 7.92 15.77
C ALA A 276 0.07 9.25 15.85
N TYR A 277 0.50 10.17 14.99
CA TYR A 277 -0.17 11.42 14.67
C TYR A 277 -1.03 11.23 13.41
N ASP A 278 -2.29 11.60 13.50
CA ASP A 278 -3.24 11.65 12.40
C ASP A 278 -3.70 13.08 12.20
N GLY A 279 -3.12 13.75 11.24
CA GLY A 279 -3.45 15.16 10.96
C GLY A 279 -4.75 15.34 10.16
N CYS A 280 -5.26 14.30 9.50
CA CYS A 280 -6.55 14.37 8.80
C CYS A 280 -7.72 14.42 9.80
N ARG A 281 -7.72 13.52 10.78
CA ARG A 281 -8.77 13.40 11.81
C ARG A 281 -8.47 14.22 13.07
N GLN A 282 -7.32 14.88 13.16
CA GLN A 282 -6.83 15.66 14.29
C GLN A 282 -6.71 14.82 15.58
N LEU A 283 -6.12 13.63 15.45
CA LEU A 283 -6.02 12.64 16.54
C LEU A 283 -4.57 12.20 16.77
N ILE A 284 -4.25 11.92 18.04
CA ILE A 284 -3.10 11.10 18.43
C ILE A 284 -3.62 9.73 18.83
N TRP A 285 -3.01 8.69 18.25
CA TRP A 285 -3.39 7.29 18.47
C TRP A 285 -2.37 6.56 19.32
N TYR A 286 -2.84 5.84 20.33
CA TYR A 286 -2.06 4.94 21.17
C TYR A 286 -2.96 3.85 21.74
N ASN A 287 -2.58 2.58 21.60
CA ASN A 287 -3.28 1.41 22.14
C ASN A 287 -4.79 1.40 21.74
N ALA A 288 -5.07 1.57 20.46
CA ALA A 288 -6.40 1.66 19.85
C ALA A 288 -7.31 2.76 20.45
N ARG A 289 -6.72 3.74 21.17
CA ARG A 289 -7.43 4.89 21.71
C ARG A 289 -6.95 6.17 21.05
N SER A 290 -7.87 7.03 20.70
CA SER A 290 -7.57 8.33 20.12
C SER A 290 -7.77 9.47 21.12
N LYS A 291 -6.92 10.49 21.00
CA LYS A 291 -7.00 11.74 21.76
C LYS A 291 -6.96 12.91 20.75
N PRO A 292 -7.92 13.85 20.80
CA PRO A 292 -7.91 14.98 19.90
C PRO A 292 -6.73 15.91 20.17
N HIS A 293 -6.23 16.58 19.12
CA HIS A 293 -5.21 17.62 19.21
C HIS A 293 -5.67 18.93 18.56
N VAL A 294 -4.91 20.01 18.80
CA VAL A 294 -5.29 21.38 18.43
C VAL A 294 -4.76 21.85 17.08
N HIS A 295 -3.91 21.06 16.40
CA HIS A 295 -3.48 21.42 15.05
C HIS A 295 -4.68 21.40 14.08
N PRO A 296 -4.68 22.26 13.06
CA PRO A 296 -5.65 22.12 11.96
C PRO A 296 -5.45 20.81 11.21
N CYS A 297 -6.45 20.38 10.44
CA CYS A 297 -6.25 19.30 9.48
C CYS A 297 -5.10 19.64 8.54
N TRP A 298 -4.23 18.66 8.31
CA TRP A 298 -3.12 18.85 7.36
C TRP A 298 -3.61 18.98 5.93
N LYS A 299 -2.75 19.59 5.12
CA LYS A 299 -2.97 19.83 3.69
C LYS A 299 -1.78 19.34 2.90
N GLU A 300 -1.97 19.19 1.61
CA GLU A 300 -0.88 18.92 0.67
C GLU A 300 0.22 20.00 0.80
N GLY A 301 1.47 19.55 0.90
CA GLY A 301 2.64 20.42 1.12
C GLY A 301 2.94 20.76 2.57
N ASP A 302 2.07 20.44 3.53
CA ASP A 302 2.38 20.58 4.94
C ASP A 302 3.53 19.64 5.34
N THR A 303 4.30 20.08 6.33
CA THR A 303 5.40 19.30 6.90
C THR A 303 5.09 18.94 8.33
N VAL A 304 5.09 17.65 8.60
CA VAL A 304 4.90 17.10 9.95
C VAL A 304 6.25 16.68 10.51
N GLY A 305 6.61 17.18 11.68
CA GLY A 305 7.84 16.84 12.39
C GLY A 305 7.59 15.85 13.51
N PHE A 306 8.50 14.90 13.68
CA PHE A 306 8.43 13.80 14.65
C PHE A 306 9.68 13.76 15.49
N LEU A 307 9.57 14.15 16.76
CA LEU A 307 10.66 14.11 17.72
C LEU A 307 10.43 12.99 18.74
N LEU A 308 11.47 12.19 18.95
CA LEU A 308 11.54 11.15 19.97
C LEU A 308 12.68 11.49 20.93
N ASP A 309 12.36 11.77 22.18
CA ASP A 309 13.33 11.97 23.25
C ASP A 309 13.30 10.77 24.19
N LEU A 310 14.29 9.89 24.01
CA LEU A 310 14.43 8.68 24.83
C LEU A 310 15.01 8.95 26.22
N ASN A 311 15.64 10.12 26.44
CA ASN A 311 16.16 10.51 27.74
C ASN A 311 15.00 10.91 28.67
N GLU A 312 14.09 11.78 28.17
CA GLU A 312 12.90 12.25 28.89
C GLU A 312 11.68 11.35 28.70
N LYS A 313 11.81 10.28 27.88
CA LYS A 313 10.73 9.33 27.54
C LYS A 313 9.48 10.05 27.05
N GLN A 314 9.62 10.76 25.93
CA GLN A 314 8.52 11.51 25.31
C GLN A 314 8.62 11.56 23.80
N MET A 315 7.45 11.66 23.17
CA MET A 315 7.29 11.93 21.74
C MET A 315 6.63 13.27 21.54
N ILE A 316 7.10 14.06 20.58
CA ILE A 316 6.56 15.39 20.29
C ILE A 316 6.27 15.46 18.80
N PHE A 317 5.06 15.90 18.46
CA PHE A 317 4.60 16.06 17.08
C PHE A 317 4.50 17.54 16.71
N PHE A 318 4.86 17.87 15.50
CA PHE A 318 4.87 19.23 14.98
C PHE A 318 4.08 19.29 13.66
N LEU A 319 3.34 20.35 13.44
CA LEU A 319 2.78 20.68 12.12
C LEU A 319 3.31 22.05 11.69
N ASN A 320 4.07 22.11 10.60
CA ASN A 320 4.73 23.31 10.10
C ASN A 320 5.49 24.08 11.20
N GLY A 321 6.22 23.33 12.05
CA GLY A 321 7.00 23.86 13.16
C GLY A 321 6.20 24.15 14.44
N ASN A 322 4.88 24.09 14.42
CA ASN A 322 4.06 24.26 15.61
C ASN A 322 4.03 22.96 16.44
N GLN A 323 4.38 23.04 17.70
CA GLN A 323 4.55 21.90 18.60
C GLN A 323 3.26 21.52 19.31
N LEU A 324 2.98 20.21 19.45
CA LEU A 324 2.00 19.65 20.38
C LEU A 324 2.60 19.36 21.77
N PRO A 325 1.78 19.21 22.80
CA PRO A 325 2.23 18.68 24.09
C PRO A 325 2.87 17.29 23.94
N PRO A 326 3.88 16.97 24.77
CA PRO A 326 4.56 15.67 24.70
C PRO A 326 3.65 14.49 25.04
N GLU A 327 3.79 13.39 24.30
CA GLU A 327 3.15 12.09 24.55
C GLU A 327 4.14 11.14 25.24
N LYS A 328 3.71 10.49 26.33
CA LYS A 328 4.58 9.66 27.17
C LYS A 328 4.05 8.24 27.38
N GLN A 329 2.82 7.95 26.99
CA GLN A 329 2.12 6.72 27.34
C GLN A 329 2.79 5.45 26.80
N VAL A 330 3.29 5.49 25.58
CA VAL A 330 3.94 4.34 24.90
C VAL A 330 5.15 3.81 25.68
N PHE A 331 5.85 4.65 26.45
CA PHE A 331 7.02 4.24 27.22
C PHE A 331 6.71 3.38 28.45
N SER A 332 5.45 3.24 28.83
CA SER A 332 5.03 2.33 29.90
C SER A 332 4.98 0.87 29.47
N SER A 333 4.80 0.62 28.17
CA SER A 333 4.62 -0.74 27.60
C SER A 333 5.84 -1.22 26.83
N THR A 334 6.81 -0.33 26.49
CA THR A 334 7.93 -0.67 25.60
C THR A 334 9.27 -0.59 26.30
N VAL A 335 10.11 -1.61 26.11
CA VAL A 335 11.54 -1.64 26.50
C VAL A 335 12.46 -1.74 25.28
N SER A 336 11.91 -1.93 24.07
CA SER A 336 12.64 -2.02 22.80
C SER A 336 12.78 -0.63 22.15
N GLY A 337 13.72 -0.51 21.19
CA GLY A 337 13.90 0.71 20.42
C GLY A 337 12.73 1.01 19.46
N PHE A 338 12.72 2.22 18.93
CA PHE A 338 11.69 2.72 18.03
C PHE A 338 12.20 2.90 16.61
N PHE A 339 11.31 2.69 15.66
CA PHE A 339 11.47 3.03 14.25
C PHE A 339 10.53 4.19 13.90
N ALA A 340 10.94 5.06 12.99
CA ALA A 340 9.98 5.89 12.28
C ALA A 340 9.05 4.97 11.48
N ALA A 341 7.75 5.21 11.56
CA ALA A 341 6.76 4.33 10.96
C ALA A 341 5.53 5.09 10.49
N ALA A 342 4.82 4.52 9.53
CA ALA A 342 3.58 5.07 9.02
C ALA A 342 2.61 3.97 8.56
N SER A 343 1.32 4.26 8.69
CA SER A 343 0.21 3.49 8.14
C SER A 343 -0.64 4.38 7.25
N PHE A 344 -1.00 3.87 6.10
CA PHE A 344 -1.70 4.61 5.04
C PHE A 344 -3.05 3.98 4.77
N MET A 345 -4.08 4.79 4.72
CA MET A 345 -5.37 4.37 4.14
C MET A 345 -5.33 4.50 2.62
N SER A 346 -6.39 4.04 1.95
CA SER A 346 -6.53 4.06 0.49
C SER A 346 -6.20 5.42 -0.11
N TYR A 347 -5.37 5.40 -1.16
CA TYR A 347 -4.98 6.54 -2.00
C TYR A 347 -4.12 7.60 -1.29
N GLN A 348 -3.52 7.27 -0.14
CA GLN A 348 -2.69 8.20 0.59
C GLN A 348 -1.20 8.05 0.27
N GLN A 349 -0.48 9.18 0.29
CA GLN A 349 0.93 9.29 -0.08
C GLN A 349 1.62 10.34 0.78
N CYS A 350 2.86 10.08 1.20
CA CYS A 350 3.74 11.06 1.82
C CYS A 350 5.21 10.80 1.52
N GLU A 351 6.05 11.85 1.67
CA GLU A 351 7.51 11.79 1.51
C GLU A 351 8.20 11.98 2.85
N PHE A 352 9.18 11.12 3.16
CA PHE A 352 9.96 11.15 4.39
C PHE A 352 11.30 11.85 4.17
N ASN A 353 11.70 12.66 5.15
CA ASN A 353 13.05 13.17 5.27
C ASN A 353 13.68 12.66 6.58
N PHE A 354 14.61 11.74 6.47
CA PHE A 354 15.36 11.17 7.58
C PHE A 354 16.69 11.92 7.87
N GLY A 355 16.83 13.12 7.29
CA GLY A 355 18.04 13.95 7.41
C GLY A 355 18.95 13.90 6.18
N ALA A 356 18.53 13.28 5.08
CA ALA A 356 19.26 13.35 3.80
C ALA A 356 19.19 14.74 3.15
N LYS A 357 18.13 15.49 3.43
CA LYS A 357 17.92 16.89 3.03
C LYS A 357 17.79 17.77 4.28
N PRO A 358 18.09 19.08 4.22
CA PRO A 358 17.82 20.00 5.33
C PRO A 358 16.36 19.89 5.78
N PHE A 359 16.13 19.89 7.09
CA PHE A 359 14.77 19.96 7.64
C PHE A 359 14.15 21.32 7.39
N LYS A 360 12.84 21.34 7.15
CA LYS A 360 12.09 22.57 6.88
C LYS A 360 11.75 23.31 8.19
N TYR A 361 11.46 22.56 9.24
CA TYR A 361 11.10 23.09 10.56
C TYR A 361 11.83 22.37 11.70
N PRO A 362 13.18 22.44 11.75
CA PRO A 362 13.93 21.74 12.79
C PRO A 362 13.58 22.29 14.17
N PRO A 363 13.43 21.41 15.20
CA PRO A 363 13.19 21.85 16.58
C PRO A 363 14.41 22.61 17.13
N SER A 364 14.16 23.49 18.12
CA SER A 364 15.24 24.33 18.74
C SER A 364 16.18 23.52 19.63
N MET A 365 15.78 22.35 20.09
CA MET A 365 16.62 21.47 20.91
C MET A 365 17.59 20.66 20.07
N LYS A 366 18.67 20.19 20.68
CA LYS A 366 19.65 19.32 20.02
C LYS A 366 19.05 17.94 19.76
N PHE A 367 19.20 17.44 18.56
CA PHE A 367 18.73 16.12 18.13
C PHE A 367 19.72 15.47 17.17
N SER A 368 19.56 14.17 16.96
CA SER A 368 20.26 13.36 15.96
C SER A 368 19.34 13.07 14.79
N THR A 369 19.91 12.89 13.61
CA THR A 369 19.17 12.47 12.41
C THR A 369 19.44 11.01 12.11
N PHE A 370 18.47 10.32 11.54
CA PHE A 370 18.67 8.92 11.13
C PHE A 370 19.79 8.81 10.08
N ASN A 371 19.84 9.72 9.13
CA ASN A 371 20.78 9.70 8.02
C ASN A 371 22.25 9.93 8.46
N ASP A 372 22.50 10.57 9.61
CA ASP A 372 23.85 10.78 10.13
C ASP A 372 24.43 9.52 10.78
N TYR A 373 23.60 8.66 11.34
CA TYR A 373 23.99 7.51 12.14
C TYR A 373 23.69 6.16 11.49
N ALA A 374 22.68 6.09 10.63
CA ALA A 374 22.37 4.87 9.90
C ALA A 374 23.43 4.56 8.84
N PHE A 375 23.57 3.27 8.56
CA PHE A 375 24.41 2.79 7.48
C PHE A 375 23.69 1.67 6.74
N LEU A 376 23.58 1.80 5.42
CA LEU A 376 23.08 0.78 4.53
C LEU A 376 24.12 0.51 3.45
N THR A 377 24.39 -0.76 3.17
CA THR A 377 25.19 -1.15 2.02
C THR A 377 24.51 -0.79 0.71
N ALA A 378 25.22 -0.82 -0.40
CA ALA A 378 24.65 -0.52 -1.71
C ALA A 378 23.48 -1.48 -2.04
N GLU A 379 23.62 -2.77 -1.65
CA GLU A 379 22.62 -3.80 -1.86
C GLU A 379 21.36 -3.59 -1.01
N GLU A 380 21.51 -3.18 0.25
CA GLU A 380 20.40 -2.93 1.18
C GLU A 380 19.56 -1.72 0.78
N LYS A 381 20.12 -0.78 0.01
CA LYS A 381 19.40 0.39 -0.53
C LYS A 381 18.52 0.06 -1.74
N ILE A 382 18.74 -1.09 -2.38
CA ILE A 382 18.03 -1.42 -3.64
C ILE A 382 16.62 -1.89 -3.33
N ILE A 383 15.62 -1.15 -3.80
CA ILE A 383 14.22 -1.55 -3.78
C ILE A 383 13.86 -2.15 -5.14
N LEU A 384 13.88 -3.48 -5.19
CA LEU A 384 13.61 -4.20 -6.42
C LEU A 384 12.12 -4.18 -6.78
N PRO A 385 11.78 -4.02 -8.08
CA PRO A 385 10.43 -4.27 -8.56
C PRO A 385 9.95 -5.69 -8.25
N ARG A 386 8.63 -5.85 -8.09
CA ARG A 386 8.00 -7.12 -7.67
C ARG A 386 8.44 -8.33 -8.52
N HIS A 387 8.50 -8.17 -9.85
CA HIS A 387 8.90 -9.26 -10.74
C HIS A 387 10.37 -9.68 -10.56
N ARG A 388 11.27 -8.74 -10.23
CA ARG A 388 12.69 -9.02 -9.93
C ARG A 388 12.83 -9.75 -8.59
N ARG A 389 12.09 -9.30 -7.55
CA ARG A 389 12.04 -10.00 -6.25
C ARG A 389 11.56 -11.44 -6.42
N LEU A 390 10.47 -11.67 -7.14
CA LEU A 390 9.95 -13.00 -7.40
C LEU A 390 10.93 -13.88 -8.18
N ALA A 391 11.67 -13.30 -9.14
CA ALA A 391 12.70 -14.03 -9.88
C ALA A 391 13.86 -14.48 -8.98
N LEU A 392 14.30 -13.61 -8.06
CA LEU A 392 15.34 -13.96 -7.06
C LEU A 392 14.86 -15.05 -6.10
N LEU A 393 13.61 -14.93 -5.60
CA LEU A 393 13.04 -15.96 -4.72
C LEU A 393 12.93 -17.33 -5.41
N LYS A 394 12.64 -17.36 -6.71
CA LYS A 394 12.66 -18.61 -7.50
C LYS A 394 14.05 -19.20 -7.72
N GLN A 395 15.10 -18.35 -7.68
CA GLN A 395 16.50 -18.79 -7.81
C GLN A 395 17.10 -19.28 -6.48
N VAL A 396 16.54 -18.83 -5.35
CA VAL A 396 16.84 -19.45 -4.05
C VAL A 396 16.25 -20.86 -4.12
N SER A 397 17.08 -21.82 -4.46
CA SER A 397 16.69 -23.22 -4.46
C SER A 397 16.14 -23.54 -3.06
N ILE A 398 14.83 -23.79 -2.99
CA ILE A 398 14.27 -24.52 -1.86
C ILE A 398 15.13 -25.78 -1.79
N ARG A 399 15.85 -26.00 -0.68
CA ARG A 399 16.62 -27.22 -0.48
C ARG A 399 15.70 -28.37 -0.84
N GLU A 400 16.05 -29.15 -1.87
CA GLU A 400 15.32 -30.36 -2.17
C GLU A 400 15.23 -31.13 -0.85
N ASN A 401 14.01 -31.41 -0.36
CA ASN A 401 13.70 -32.01 0.93
C ASN A 401 13.56 -31.10 2.16
N CYS A 402 13.25 -29.82 2.05
CA CYS A 402 12.85 -29.06 3.24
C CYS A 402 11.37 -29.33 3.63
N CYS A 403 11.07 -29.18 4.91
CA CYS A 403 9.72 -29.30 5.44
C CYS A 403 8.78 -28.28 4.80
N SER A 404 7.64 -28.74 4.26
CA SER A 404 6.66 -27.90 3.57
C SER A 404 5.91 -26.90 4.48
N LEU A 405 6.04 -27.03 5.81
CA LEU A 405 5.43 -26.11 6.77
C LEU A 405 6.39 -25.05 7.30
N CYS A 406 7.56 -25.42 7.81
CA CYS A 406 8.51 -24.45 8.36
C CYS A 406 9.53 -23.95 7.34
N CYS A 407 9.76 -24.68 6.24
CA CYS A 407 10.79 -24.41 5.23
C CYS A 407 12.25 -24.34 5.75
N ASP A 408 12.47 -24.58 7.05
CA ASP A 408 13.78 -24.51 7.72
C ASP A 408 14.44 -25.88 7.87
N GLU A 409 13.66 -26.88 8.33
CA GLU A 409 14.14 -28.20 8.64
C GLU A 409 13.95 -29.17 7.48
N VAL A 410 14.73 -30.28 7.48
CA VAL A 410 14.60 -31.34 6.47
C VAL A 410 13.28 -32.09 6.67
N ALA A 411 12.57 -32.36 5.58
CA ALA A 411 11.40 -33.22 5.57
C ALA A 411 11.84 -34.68 5.77
N ASP A 412 11.90 -35.14 7.01
CA ASP A 412 12.38 -36.45 7.40
C ASP A 412 11.31 -37.36 8.00
N THR A 413 10.06 -36.95 7.98
CA THR A 413 8.99 -37.63 8.71
C THR A 413 7.88 -38.12 7.79
N GLN A 414 7.64 -39.44 7.80
CA GLN A 414 6.53 -40.07 7.11
C GLN A 414 5.31 -40.19 8.03
N LEU A 415 4.15 -39.74 7.55
CA LEU A 415 2.86 -39.81 8.24
C LEU A 415 2.14 -41.13 7.92
N LYS A 416 1.64 -41.82 8.92
CA LYS A 416 0.82 -43.06 8.78
C LYS A 416 -0.62 -42.76 9.20
N PRO A 417 -1.63 -43.33 8.50
CA PRO A 417 -1.53 -44.35 7.46
C PRO A 417 -1.34 -43.79 6.04
N CYS A 418 -1.34 -42.49 5.82
CA CYS A 418 -1.38 -41.89 4.46
C CYS A 418 -0.07 -41.96 3.67
N GLY A 419 1.08 -42.11 4.32
CA GLY A 419 2.38 -42.26 3.68
C GLY A 419 3.07 -40.99 3.24
N HIS A 420 2.46 -39.79 3.41
CA HIS A 420 3.06 -38.50 3.06
C HIS A 420 4.29 -38.18 3.93
N SER A 421 5.34 -37.59 3.35
CA SER A 421 6.65 -37.41 4.00
C SER A 421 7.24 -36.00 3.82
N ASP A 422 6.42 -35.01 3.58
CA ASP A 422 6.88 -33.64 3.27
C ASP A 422 7.05 -32.73 4.51
N LEU A 423 7.16 -33.34 5.71
CA LEU A 423 7.25 -32.62 6.99
C LEU A 423 8.49 -33.01 7.79
N CYS A 424 9.03 -32.10 8.57
CA CYS A 424 9.95 -32.42 9.65
C CYS A 424 9.18 -32.98 10.87
N MET A 425 9.89 -33.67 11.78
CA MET A 425 9.27 -34.27 12.97
C MET A 425 8.55 -33.23 13.84
N ASP A 426 9.15 -32.07 14.05
CA ASP A 426 8.60 -31.04 14.93
C ASP A 426 7.28 -30.43 14.38
N CYS A 427 7.20 -30.19 13.08
CA CYS A 427 5.96 -29.79 12.44
C CYS A 427 4.92 -30.91 12.42
N ALA A 428 5.33 -32.14 12.18
CA ALA A 428 4.43 -33.30 12.17
C ALA A 428 3.80 -33.55 13.54
N LEU A 429 4.52 -33.28 14.63
CA LEU A 429 4.01 -33.44 16.01
C LEU A 429 2.91 -32.43 16.37
N GLN A 430 2.85 -31.29 15.70
CA GLN A 430 1.83 -30.26 15.94
C GLN A 430 0.51 -30.53 15.19
N LEU A 431 0.45 -31.55 14.34
CA LEU A 431 -0.71 -31.82 13.49
C LEU A 431 -1.43 -33.09 13.94
N GLU A 432 -2.75 -33.07 14.00
CA GLU A 432 -3.60 -34.24 14.20
C GLU A 432 -4.00 -34.89 12.88
N THR A 433 -4.07 -34.12 11.80
CA THR A 433 -4.43 -34.58 10.46
C THR A 433 -3.38 -34.22 9.44
N CYS A 434 -3.20 -35.04 8.41
CA CYS A 434 -2.28 -34.78 7.31
C CYS A 434 -2.71 -33.56 6.51
N PRO A 435 -1.87 -32.52 6.34
CA PRO A 435 -2.23 -31.29 5.63
C PRO A 435 -2.51 -31.51 4.14
N LEU A 436 -1.95 -32.59 3.55
CA LEU A 436 -2.13 -32.92 2.12
C LEU A 436 -3.42 -33.69 1.83
N CYS A 437 -3.78 -34.66 2.67
CA CYS A 437 -4.94 -35.53 2.39
C CYS A 437 -5.99 -35.52 3.48
N ARG A 438 -5.81 -34.76 4.57
CA ARG A 438 -6.72 -34.61 5.72
C ARG A 438 -7.04 -35.88 6.48
N LYS A 439 -6.31 -36.99 6.24
CA LYS A 439 -6.43 -38.22 7.02
C LYS A 439 -5.82 -38.03 8.40
N GLU A 440 -6.43 -38.61 9.41
CA GLU A 440 -5.91 -38.67 10.79
C GLU A 440 -4.51 -39.29 10.83
N ILE A 441 -3.61 -38.69 11.59
CA ILE A 441 -2.23 -39.14 11.76
C ILE A 441 -2.17 -40.08 12.95
N VAL A 442 -2.05 -41.36 12.67
CA VAL A 442 -1.95 -42.41 13.71
C VAL A 442 -0.53 -42.52 14.24
N SER A 443 0.48 -42.41 13.38
CA SER A 443 1.89 -42.43 13.79
C SER A 443 2.77 -41.65 12.83
N ARG A 444 3.94 -41.24 13.33
CA ARG A 444 4.96 -40.46 12.63
C ARG A 444 6.27 -41.23 12.66
N ILE A 445 6.86 -41.50 11.49
CA ILE A 445 8.06 -42.32 11.36
C ILE A 445 9.16 -41.46 10.78
N ARG A 446 10.24 -41.27 11.54
CA ARG A 446 11.42 -40.57 11.05
C ARG A 446 12.14 -41.40 9.99
N GLN A 447 12.33 -40.86 8.81
CA GLN A 447 13.10 -41.47 7.73
C GLN A 447 14.56 -41.11 7.93
N ILE A 448 15.41 -42.11 8.24
CA ILE A 448 16.87 -41.91 8.30
C ILE A 448 17.33 -41.86 6.83
N SER A 449 17.65 -40.66 6.32
CA SER A 449 18.32 -40.54 5.03
C SER A 449 19.72 -41.10 5.18
N HIS A 450 19.98 -42.23 4.54
CA HIS A 450 21.35 -42.71 4.30
C HIS A 450 21.98 -41.67 3.33
N ILE A 451 22.81 -40.82 3.90
CA ILE A 451 23.74 -39.98 3.10
C ILE A 451 24.74 -40.98 2.53
N SER A 452 24.65 -41.25 1.24
CA SER A 452 25.68 -41.93 0.44
C SER A 452 26.58 -40.89 -0.19
#